data_36b089099ac16b3e457ee11adf8e2d3b
#
_entry.id   36b089099ac16b3e457ee11adf8e2d3b
#
_cell.length_a   1.000
_cell.length_b   1.000
_cell.length_c   1.000
_cell.angle_alpha   90.00
_cell.angle_beta   90.00
_cell.angle_gamma   90.00
#
_symmetry.space_group_name_H-M   'P 1'
#
loop_
_entity.id
_entity.type
_entity.pdbx_description
1 polymer ?
#
loop_
_entity_poly.entity_id
_entity_poly.type
_entity_poly.pdbx_seq_one_letter_code
_entity_poly.pdbx_strand_id
1 'polypeptide(L)'
;MGDWRSRLADVDDDYLIGIANKGIVKRAYKDKEEGNYKVLSLDAEAEVSVGGEKVIIRMPLGESSCSCPSRSICRHVVLGILALKENAGEEPGQAQPEEGKHILASKLMEEIGAYPDALLCRTLGSRHLQGILEQKKASRIPPITYASVITVELAEMGQTVKLLSPLEHSSCTCHRKDLCVHKAAALLWCKLEKEMSRAEELEGEGGLGEPS
;
A
#
# COMPACT_ATOMS: atom_id res chain seq x y z
N MET A 1 11.23 1.79 19.25
CA MET A 1 10.79 0.52 18.64
C MET A 1 9.28 0.64 18.46
N GLY A 2 8.81 0.82 17.22
CA GLY A 2 7.37 1.02 16.95
C GLY A 2 6.62 -0.27 17.24
N ASP A 3 5.51 -0.14 17.96
CA ASP A 3 4.63 -1.25 18.28
C ASP A 3 4.09 -1.87 16.98
N TRP A 4 4.57 -3.05 16.62
CA TRP A 4 4.13 -3.79 15.45
C TRP A 4 2.64 -4.18 15.53
N ARG A 5 2.07 -4.23 16.75
CA ARG A 5 0.65 -4.55 17.00
C ARG A 5 -0.26 -3.44 16.48
N SER A 6 0.08 -2.18 16.74
CA SER A 6 -0.69 -1.06 16.20
C SER A 6 -0.68 -1.04 14.67
N ARG A 7 0.45 -1.41 14.06
CA ARG A 7 0.56 -1.50 12.59
C ARG A 7 -0.25 -2.64 11.99
N LEU A 8 -0.46 -3.75 12.72
CA LEU A 8 -1.31 -4.84 12.26
C LEU A 8 -2.79 -4.48 12.25
N ALA A 9 -3.24 -3.65 13.17
CA ALA A 9 -4.62 -3.17 13.22
C ALA A 9 -5.01 -2.43 11.92
N ASP A 10 -4.06 -1.69 11.34
CA ASP A 10 -4.25 -0.88 10.15
C ASP A 10 -4.24 -1.67 8.82
N VAL A 11 -3.82 -2.95 8.85
CA VAL A 11 -3.76 -3.80 7.67
C VAL A 11 -5.16 -4.25 7.26
N ASP A 12 -5.61 -3.85 6.08
CA ASP A 12 -6.88 -4.26 5.49
C ASP A 12 -6.68 -5.31 4.37
N ASP A 13 -7.78 -5.77 3.80
CA ASP A 13 -7.77 -6.76 2.73
C ASP A 13 -7.07 -6.25 1.47
N ASP A 14 -7.21 -4.97 1.16
CA ASP A 14 -6.58 -4.38 -0.02
C ASP A 14 -5.06 -4.37 0.12
N TYR A 15 -4.54 -4.09 1.32
CA TYR A 15 -3.13 -4.22 1.63
C TYR A 15 -2.65 -5.68 1.47
N LEU A 16 -3.37 -6.65 2.03
CA LEU A 16 -3.03 -8.08 1.91
C LEU A 16 -3.06 -8.55 0.46
N ILE A 17 -4.05 -8.10 -0.32
CA ILE A 17 -4.12 -8.37 -1.76
C ILE A 17 -2.94 -7.74 -2.50
N GLY A 18 -2.49 -6.57 -2.06
CA GLY A 18 -1.34 -5.86 -2.61
C GLY A 18 -0.02 -6.62 -2.44
N ILE A 19 0.27 -7.12 -1.23
CA ILE A 19 1.52 -7.85 -0.94
C ILE A 19 1.50 -9.32 -1.39
N ALA A 20 0.32 -9.93 -1.54
CA ALA A 20 0.16 -11.32 -1.99
C ALA A 20 -0.55 -11.39 -3.36
N ASN A 21 -1.81 -11.67 -3.37
CA ASN A 21 -2.81 -11.49 -4.42
C ASN A 21 -4.19 -11.92 -3.91
N LYS A 22 -5.26 -11.56 -4.61
CA LYS A 22 -6.64 -11.86 -4.22
C LYS A 22 -6.91 -13.36 -3.99
N GLY A 23 -6.32 -14.23 -4.82
CA GLY A 23 -6.49 -15.68 -4.71
C GLY A 23 -5.83 -16.25 -3.46
N ILE A 24 -4.66 -15.75 -3.08
CA ILE A 24 -3.94 -16.13 -1.85
C ILE A 24 -4.72 -15.66 -0.62
N VAL A 25 -5.18 -14.41 -0.60
CA VAL A 25 -5.96 -13.86 0.51
C VAL A 25 -7.25 -14.63 0.73
N LYS A 26 -8.00 -14.92 -0.35
CA LYS A 26 -9.23 -15.74 -0.25
C LYS A 26 -8.98 -17.14 0.34
N ARG A 27 -7.87 -17.77 -0.05
CA ARG A 27 -7.51 -19.10 0.51
C ARG A 27 -7.10 -19.00 1.99
N ALA A 28 -6.36 -17.93 2.36
CA ALA A 28 -5.98 -17.71 3.75
C ALA A 28 -7.20 -17.51 4.66
N TYR A 29 -8.23 -16.78 4.21
CA TYR A 29 -9.49 -16.69 4.96
C TYR A 29 -10.19 -18.03 5.14
N LYS A 30 -10.21 -18.87 4.10
CA LYS A 30 -10.76 -20.21 4.20
C LYS A 30 -9.98 -21.08 5.19
N ASP A 31 -8.65 -21.08 5.09
CA ASP A 31 -7.78 -21.82 6.01
C ASP A 31 -7.93 -21.31 7.47
N LYS A 32 -8.26 -20.01 7.64
CA LYS A 32 -8.57 -19.40 8.94
C LYS A 32 -9.84 -19.97 9.56
N GLU A 33 -10.90 -20.12 8.78
CA GLU A 33 -12.16 -20.74 9.23
C GLU A 33 -11.96 -22.20 9.68
N GLU A 34 -11.00 -22.91 9.08
CA GLU A 34 -10.62 -24.27 9.45
C GLU A 34 -9.79 -24.33 10.76
N GLY A 35 -9.27 -23.20 11.26
CA GLY A 35 -8.60 -23.09 12.55
C GLY A 35 -7.21 -23.74 12.63
N ASN A 36 -6.58 -24.05 11.51
CA ASN A 36 -5.28 -24.74 11.44
C ASN A 36 -4.08 -23.81 11.68
N TYR A 37 -4.14 -22.98 12.71
CA TYR A 37 -3.03 -22.08 13.08
C TYR A 37 -2.88 -21.96 14.59
N LYS A 38 -1.66 -21.64 15.03
CA LYS A 38 -1.32 -21.38 16.43
C LYS A 38 -0.25 -20.29 16.52
N VAL A 39 -0.54 -19.25 17.28
CA VAL A 39 0.45 -18.21 17.62
C VAL A 39 1.42 -18.79 18.66
N LEU A 40 2.71 -18.75 18.37
CA LEU A 40 3.77 -19.34 19.21
C LEU A 40 4.51 -18.30 20.02
N SER A 41 4.82 -17.14 19.44
CA SER A 41 5.53 -16.03 20.10
C SER A 41 5.05 -14.68 19.56
N LEU A 42 5.09 -13.66 20.42
CA LEU A 42 4.69 -12.28 20.14
C LEU A 42 5.79 -11.27 20.57
N ASP A 43 7.06 -11.65 20.44
CA ASP A 43 8.21 -10.81 20.82
C ASP A 43 8.55 -9.75 19.75
N ALA A 44 9.82 -9.54 19.46
CA ALA A 44 10.28 -8.61 18.44
C ALA A 44 9.86 -9.02 17.02
N GLU A 45 9.72 -10.33 16.79
CA GLU A 45 9.12 -10.94 15.60
C GLU A 45 8.00 -11.86 16.09
N ALA A 46 6.87 -11.87 15.39
CA ALA A 46 5.79 -12.78 15.73
C ALA A 46 5.97 -14.10 15.00
N GLU A 47 5.90 -15.19 15.74
CA GLU A 47 5.97 -16.55 15.19
C GLU A 47 4.61 -17.23 15.25
N VAL A 48 4.17 -17.75 14.10
CA VAL A 48 2.88 -18.44 13.95
C VAL A 48 3.10 -19.79 13.26
N SER A 49 2.56 -20.85 13.82
CA SER A 49 2.48 -22.16 13.14
C SER A 49 1.18 -22.23 12.33
N VAL A 50 1.28 -22.56 11.06
CA VAL A 50 0.13 -22.67 10.14
C VAL A 50 0.21 -23.96 9.36
N GLY A 51 -0.68 -24.90 9.64
CA GLY A 51 -0.71 -26.19 8.95
C GLY A 51 0.60 -26.99 9.06
N GLY A 52 1.34 -26.82 10.17
CA GLY A 52 2.66 -27.41 10.38
C GLY A 52 3.84 -26.59 9.83
N GLU A 53 3.58 -25.55 9.08
CA GLU A 53 4.62 -24.62 8.59
C GLU A 53 4.91 -23.53 9.62
N LYS A 54 6.19 -23.17 9.74
CA LYS A 54 6.64 -22.05 10.59
C LYS A 54 6.59 -20.75 9.80
N VAL A 55 5.84 -19.79 10.32
CA VAL A 55 5.69 -18.45 9.74
C VAL A 55 6.29 -17.43 10.69
N ILE A 56 7.16 -16.57 10.16
CA ILE A 56 7.74 -15.45 10.90
C ILE A 56 7.21 -14.17 10.29
N ILE A 57 6.45 -13.42 11.07
CA ILE A 57 5.87 -12.13 10.66
C ILE A 57 6.81 -11.01 11.08
N ARG A 58 7.21 -10.21 10.10
CA ARG A 58 8.12 -9.07 10.23
C ARG A 58 7.47 -7.78 9.74
N MET A 59 7.99 -6.68 10.19
CA MET A 59 7.64 -5.35 9.67
C MET A 59 8.80 -4.79 8.85
N PRO A 60 8.56 -4.40 7.59
CA PRO A 60 7.27 -4.41 6.88
C PRO A 60 6.78 -5.83 6.52
N LEU A 61 5.45 -6.02 6.46
CA LEU A 61 4.84 -7.36 6.31
C LEU A 61 5.29 -8.12 5.06
N GLY A 62 5.73 -7.42 4.01
CA GLY A 62 6.30 -8.03 2.81
C GLY A 62 7.62 -8.77 3.04
N GLU A 63 8.31 -8.53 4.16
CA GLU A 63 9.54 -9.25 4.57
C GLU A 63 9.25 -10.50 5.43
N SER A 64 7.97 -10.77 5.70
CA SER A 64 7.56 -11.97 6.41
C SER A 64 7.93 -13.23 5.63
N SER A 65 8.29 -14.29 6.34
CA SER A 65 8.77 -15.54 5.76
C SER A 65 7.99 -16.75 6.25
N CYS A 66 8.03 -17.83 5.46
CA CYS A 66 7.41 -19.10 5.76
C CYS A 66 8.37 -20.23 5.41
N SER A 67 8.35 -21.33 6.17
CA SER A 67 9.14 -22.54 5.91
C SER A 67 8.70 -23.28 4.63
N CYS A 68 7.52 -23.00 4.09
CA CYS A 68 7.04 -23.63 2.87
C CYS A 68 7.89 -23.22 1.64
N PRO A 69 7.87 -24.00 0.54
CA PRO A 69 8.73 -23.76 -0.63
C PRO A 69 8.39 -22.51 -1.45
N SER A 70 7.43 -21.70 -1.03
CA SER A 70 7.07 -20.46 -1.72
C SER A 70 8.17 -19.42 -1.57
N ARG A 71 8.52 -18.75 -2.68
CA ARG A 71 9.52 -17.66 -2.71
C ARG A 71 8.91 -16.27 -2.55
N SER A 72 7.62 -16.18 -2.37
CA SER A 72 6.86 -14.94 -2.19
C SER A 72 5.89 -15.09 -1.03
N ILE A 73 5.20 -13.99 -0.67
CA ILE A 73 4.15 -14.04 0.35
C ILE A 73 3.13 -15.11 -0.01
N CYS A 74 3.08 -16.15 0.80
CA CYS A 74 2.19 -17.30 0.60
C CYS A 74 0.93 -17.19 1.47
N ARG A 75 -0.02 -18.13 1.28
CA ARG A 75 -1.24 -18.20 2.09
C ARG A 75 -0.97 -18.36 3.59
N HIS A 76 0.10 -19.07 3.97
CA HIS A 76 0.47 -19.26 5.37
C HIS A 76 0.90 -17.95 6.02
N VAL A 77 1.66 -17.09 5.31
CA VAL A 77 2.04 -15.76 5.80
C VAL A 77 0.79 -14.89 5.96
N VAL A 78 -0.09 -14.86 4.96
CA VAL A 78 -1.35 -14.09 5.05
C VAL A 78 -2.21 -14.58 6.20
N LEU A 79 -2.34 -15.90 6.39
CA LEU A 79 -3.08 -16.47 7.51
C LEU A 79 -2.42 -16.12 8.86
N GLY A 80 -1.09 -16.17 8.94
CA GLY A 80 -0.36 -15.72 10.14
C GLY A 80 -0.64 -14.26 10.50
N ILE A 81 -0.69 -13.37 9.51
CA ILE A 81 -1.07 -11.96 9.71
C ILE A 81 -2.52 -11.84 10.23
N LEU A 82 -3.46 -12.56 9.62
CA LEU A 82 -4.86 -12.57 10.05
C LEU A 82 -5.04 -13.11 11.47
N ALA A 83 -4.31 -14.17 11.82
CA ALA A 83 -4.31 -14.74 13.17
C ALA A 83 -3.79 -13.76 14.23
N LEU A 84 -2.72 -13.03 13.90
CA LEU A 84 -2.16 -12.01 14.79
C LEU A 84 -3.09 -10.81 14.96
N LYS A 85 -3.84 -10.42 13.92
CA LYS A 85 -4.85 -9.35 14.02
C LYS A 85 -5.95 -9.72 15.03
N GLU A 86 -6.41 -10.95 15.05
CA GLU A 86 -7.41 -11.39 16.03
C GLU A 86 -6.86 -11.35 17.46
N ASN A 87 -5.64 -11.85 17.66
CA ASN A 87 -5.02 -11.87 18.98
C ASN A 87 -4.59 -10.46 19.46
N ALA A 88 -4.41 -9.51 18.56
CA ALA A 88 -4.14 -8.11 18.90
C ALA A 88 -5.42 -7.34 19.28
N GLY A 89 -6.60 -7.88 18.94
CA GLY A 89 -7.91 -7.26 19.19
C GLY A 89 -8.55 -7.55 20.55
N GLU A 90 -7.91 -8.31 21.45
CA GLU A 90 -8.44 -8.61 22.80
C GLU A 90 -8.03 -7.60 23.88
N GLU A 91 -8.07 -6.30 23.56
CA GLU A 91 -8.25 -5.24 24.56
C GLU A 91 -9.44 -4.39 24.11
N PRO A 92 -10.46 -4.15 24.98
CA PRO A 92 -11.66 -3.41 24.60
C PRO A 92 -11.41 -1.91 24.60
N GLY A 93 -10.84 -1.41 23.53
CA GLY A 93 -10.69 0.00 23.27
C GLY A 93 -11.15 0.29 21.84
N GLN A 94 -12.28 0.95 21.72
CA GLN A 94 -12.90 1.39 20.47
C GLN A 94 -11.92 2.19 19.61
N ALA A 95 -11.22 1.53 18.69
CA ALA A 95 -10.56 2.21 17.59
C ALA A 95 -11.46 2.10 16.35
N GLN A 96 -11.93 3.24 15.87
CA GLN A 96 -12.77 3.35 14.69
C GLN A 96 -11.96 2.90 13.46
N PRO A 97 -12.52 2.09 12.55
CA PRO A 97 -11.77 1.53 11.40
C PRO A 97 -11.31 2.59 10.36
N GLU A 98 -11.67 3.84 10.54
CA GLU A 98 -11.32 4.95 9.64
C GLU A 98 -9.93 5.56 9.94
N GLU A 99 -9.48 5.59 11.20
CA GLU A 99 -8.20 6.24 11.56
C GLU A 99 -6.96 5.47 11.09
N GLY A 100 -6.99 4.14 11.13
CA GLY A 100 -5.87 3.32 10.68
C GLY A 100 -5.60 3.42 9.17
N LYS A 101 -6.65 3.48 8.36
CA LYS A 101 -6.54 3.69 6.91
C LYS A 101 -5.88 5.04 6.59
N HIS A 102 -6.17 6.05 7.38
CA HIS A 102 -5.61 7.39 7.21
C HIS A 102 -4.11 7.44 7.52
N ILE A 103 -3.65 6.72 8.55
CA ILE A 103 -2.23 6.69 8.95
C ILE A 103 -1.36 6.02 7.87
N LEU A 104 -1.79 4.87 7.33
CA LEU A 104 -1.06 4.19 6.25
C LEU A 104 -1.04 5.01 4.97
N ALA A 105 -2.17 5.63 4.61
CA ALA A 105 -2.26 6.52 3.46
C ALA A 105 -1.34 7.75 3.62
N SER A 106 -1.30 8.36 4.81
CA SER A 106 -0.43 9.51 5.09
C SER A 106 1.04 9.16 4.96
N LYS A 107 1.46 8.01 5.53
CA LYS A 107 2.84 7.53 5.44
C LYS A 107 3.23 7.23 4.00
N LEU A 108 2.37 6.56 3.25
CA LEU A 108 2.60 6.28 1.83
C LEU A 108 2.74 7.58 1.02
N MET A 109 1.92 8.59 1.30
CA MET A 109 2.01 9.91 0.65
C MET A 109 3.29 10.67 1.02
N GLU A 110 3.82 10.49 2.23
CA GLU A 110 5.13 11.03 2.61
C GLU A 110 6.25 10.35 1.82
N GLU A 111 6.25 9.01 1.72
CA GLU A 111 7.21 8.24 0.93
C GLU A 111 7.17 8.63 -0.55
N ILE A 112 5.98 8.81 -1.12
CA ILE A 112 5.78 9.29 -2.50
C ILE A 112 6.36 10.70 -2.66
N GLY A 113 6.07 11.60 -1.73
CA GLY A 113 6.59 12.97 -1.74
C GLY A 113 8.12 13.04 -1.69
N ALA A 114 8.74 12.17 -0.85
CA ALA A 114 10.18 12.08 -0.69
C ALA A 114 10.89 11.36 -1.86
N TYR A 115 10.15 10.68 -2.75
CA TYR A 115 10.74 9.91 -3.83
C TYR A 115 11.44 10.84 -4.84
N PRO A 116 12.71 10.55 -5.26
CA PRO A 116 13.49 11.46 -6.07
C PRO A 116 12.91 11.70 -7.47
N ASP A 117 12.57 12.95 -7.81
CA ASP A 117 12.00 13.32 -9.11
C ASP A 117 12.96 13.03 -10.27
N ALA A 118 14.26 13.21 -10.05
CA ALA A 118 15.27 12.88 -11.04
C ALA A 118 15.23 11.41 -11.46
N LEU A 119 14.95 10.50 -10.51
CA LEU A 119 14.84 9.08 -10.79
C LEU A 119 13.54 8.76 -11.56
N LEU A 120 12.43 9.42 -11.20
CA LEU A 120 11.16 9.28 -11.93
C LEU A 120 11.30 9.77 -13.37
N CYS A 121 11.85 10.97 -13.58
CA CYS A 121 12.07 11.53 -14.91
C CYS A 121 12.97 10.63 -15.77
N ARG A 122 14.05 10.10 -15.17
CA ARG A 122 14.97 9.19 -15.86
C ARG A 122 14.28 7.88 -16.26
N THR A 123 13.45 7.30 -15.39
CA THR A 123 12.75 6.05 -15.65
C THR A 123 11.64 6.21 -16.69
N LEU A 124 10.94 7.34 -16.68
CA LEU A 124 9.90 7.68 -17.64
C LEU A 124 10.46 7.97 -19.03
N GLY A 125 11.61 8.63 -19.10
CA GLY A 125 12.15 9.20 -20.33
C GLY A 125 11.30 10.37 -20.83
N SER A 126 11.86 11.13 -21.78
CA SER A 126 11.26 12.39 -22.28
C SER A 126 9.85 12.18 -22.86
N ARG A 127 9.61 11.09 -23.59
CA ARG A 127 8.33 10.84 -24.25
C ARG A 127 7.17 10.70 -23.28
N HIS A 128 7.33 9.82 -22.26
CA HIS A 128 6.27 9.58 -21.27
C HIS A 128 6.10 10.79 -20.35
N LEU A 129 7.20 11.43 -19.97
CA LEU A 129 7.15 12.65 -19.16
C LEU A 129 6.39 13.77 -19.87
N GLN A 130 6.66 14.00 -21.15
CA GLN A 130 5.95 15.01 -21.95
C GLN A 130 4.45 14.67 -22.03
N GLY A 131 4.09 13.40 -22.27
CA GLY A 131 2.70 12.94 -22.31
C GLY A 131 1.96 13.23 -20.99
N ILE A 132 2.59 12.93 -19.85
CA ILE A 132 2.04 13.22 -18.51
C ILE A 132 1.82 14.74 -18.31
N LEU A 133 2.79 15.55 -18.70
CA LEU A 133 2.69 17.03 -18.57
C LEU A 133 1.60 17.60 -19.48
N GLU A 134 1.41 17.07 -20.68
CA GLU A 134 0.32 17.46 -21.59
C GLU A 134 -1.05 17.08 -21.02
N GLN A 135 -1.17 15.87 -20.44
CA GLN A 135 -2.39 15.44 -19.75
C GLN A 135 -2.70 16.32 -18.54
N LYS A 136 -1.67 16.66 -17.72
CA LYS A 136 -1.83 17.60 -16.60
C LYS A 136 -2.37 18.94 -17.07
N LYS A 137 -1.81 19.51 -18.13
CA LYS A 137 -2.27 20.79 -18.71
C LYS A 137 -3.72 20.72 -19.21
N ALA A 138 -4.13 19.54 -19.69
CA ALA A 138 -5.50 19.31 -20.18
C ALA A 138 -6.46 18.87 -19.05
N SER A 139 -6.01 18.89 -17.78
CA SER A 139 -6.75 18.39 -16.60
C SER A 139 -7.24 16.93 -16.75
N ARG A 140 -6.48 16.11 -17.47
CA ARG A 140 -6.76 14.69 -17.67
C ARG A 140 -5.96 13.87 -16.68
N ILE A 141 -6.40 13.85 -15.43
CA ILE A 141 -5.76 13.06 -14.36
C ILE A 141 -6.27 11.62 -14.48
N PRO A 142 -5.39 10.60 -14.42
CA PRO A 142 -5.84 9.21 -14.38
C PRO A 142 -6.62 8.97 -13.09
N PRO A 143 -7.57 7.99 -13.07
CA PRO A 143 -8.25 7.61 -11.85
C PRO A 143 -7.25 7.17 -10.78
N ILE A 144 -7.28 7.86 -9.63
CA ILE A 144 -6.47 7.53 -8.46
C ILE A 144 -7.40 7.25 -7.28
N THR A 145 -7.29 6.06 -6.70
CA THR A 145 -8.05 5.66 -5.52
C THR A 145 -7.10 5.66 -4.32
N TYR A 146 -7.42 6.49 -3.32
CA TYR A 146 -6.67 6.61 -2.08
C TYR A 146 -7.30 5.74 -0.99
N ALA A 147 -6.54 4.75 -0.54
CA ALA A 147 -6.85 3.88 0.59
C ALA A 147 -5.53 3.51 1.28
N SER A 148 -5.48 2.44 2.06
CA SER A 148 -4.23 1.84 2.56
C SER A 148 -3.25 1.46 1.43
N VAL A 149 -3.79 1.25 0.24
CA VAL A 149 -3.08 1.08 -1.04
C VAL A 149 -3.57 2.17 -1.99
N ILE A 150 -2.65 2.91 -2.59
CA ILE A 150 -3.01 3.87 -3.64
C ILE A 150 -3.02 3.13 -4.98
N THR A 151 -4.17 3.12 -5.64
CA THR A 151 -4.34 2.48 -6.95
C THR A 151 -4.43 3.55 -8.03
N VAL A 152 -3.56 3.47 -9.05
CA VAL A 152 -3.53 4.38 -10.20
C VAL A 152 -3.83 3.60 -11.47
N GLU A 153 -4.86 3.99 -12.18
CA GLU A 153 -5.27 3.38 -13.45
C GLU A 153 -4.72 4.16 -14.64
N LEU A 154 -3.62 3.68 -15.20
CA LEU A 154 -2.96 4.30 -16.35
C LEU A 154 -3.57 3.79 -17.66
N ALA A 155 -4.78 4.27 -17.99
CA ALA A 155 -5.56 3.80 -19.14
C ALA A 155 -4.79 3.88 -20.48
N GLU A 156 -4.05 4.98 -20.71
CA GLU A 156 -3.24 5.15 -21.93
C GLU A 156 -2.07 4.17 -22.05
N MET A 157 -1.61 3.63 -20.92
CA MET A 157 -0.56 2.62 -20.87
C MET A 157 -1.14 1.21 -20.72
N GLY A 158 -2.46 1.07 -20.57
CA GLY A 158 -3.15 -0.20 -20.34
C GLY A 158 -2.72 -0.91 -19.06
N GLN A 159 -2.31 -0.16 -18.02
CA GLN A 159 -1.75 -0.73 -16.81
C GLN A 159 -2.38 -0.14 -15.55
N THR A 160 -2.48 -0.97 -14.52
CA THR A 160 -2.86 -0.57 -13.17
C THR A 160 -1.67 -0.74 -12.23
N VAL A 161 -1.41 0.29 -11.44
CA VAL A 161 -0.34 0.31 -10.44
C VAL A 161 -0.95 0.40 -9.06
N LYS A 162 -0.47 -0.44 -8.14
CA LYS A 162 -0.79 -0.37 -6.72
C LYS A 162 0.47 0.05 -5.96
N LEU A 163 0.40 1.21 -5.34
CA LEU A 163 1.47 1.76 -4.49
C LEU A 163 1.23 1.36 -3.04
N LEU A 164 2.26 0.83 -2.39
CA LEU A 164 2.24 0.36 -1.02
C LEU A 164 3.38 0.99 -0.22
N SER A 165 3.23 1.07 1.09
CA SER A 165 4.31 1.41 2.01
C SER A 165 4.92 0.11 2.59
N PRO A 166 6.24 -0.12 2.44
CA PRO A 166 7.21 0.68 1.69
C PRO A 166 7.01 0.57 0.16
N LEU A 167 7.42 1.60 -0.58
CA LEU A 167 7.21 1.70 -2.04
C LEU A 167 7.82 0.56 -2.85
N GLU A 168 8.85 -0.11 -2.34
CA GLU A 168 9.49 -1.30 -2.95
C GLU A 168 8.50 -2.45 -3.17
N HIS A 169 7.46 -2.55 -2.32
CA HIS A 169 6.41 -3.57 -2.41
C HIS A 169 5.30 -3.22 -3.41
N SER A 170 5.37 -2.03 -4.01
CA SER A 170 4.40 -1.62 -5.02
C SER A 170 4.38 -2.56 -6.21
N SER A 171 3.20 -2.83 -6.73
CA SER A 171 2.98 -3.74 -7.84
C SER A 171 2.45 -3.03 -9.09
N CYS A 172 2.67 -3.64 -10.24
CA CYS A 172 2.14 -3.18 -11.52
C CYS A 172 1.68 -4.39 -12.33
N THR A 173 0.62 -4.25 -13.08
CA THR A 173 0.11 -5.31 -13.98
C THR A 173 1.11 -5.72 -15.07
N CYS A 174 2.17 -4.93 -15.30
CA CYS A 174 3.29 -5.34 -16.16
C CYS A 174 4.23 -6.40 -15.53
N HIS A 175 3.99 -6.77 -14.27
CA HIS A 175 4.71 -7.79 -13.49
C HIS A 175 6.21 -7.54 -13.26
N ARG A 176 6.75 -6.36 -13.55
CA ARG A 176 8.14 -6.01 -13.18
C ARG A 176 8.23 -5.75 -11.67
N LYS A 177 9.21 -6.41 -11.03
CA LYS A 177 9.49 -6.24 -9.59
C LYS A 177 10.09 -4.86 -9.30
N ASP A 178 11.08 -4.45 -10.10
CA ASP A 178 11.76 -3.17 -9.96
C ASP A 178 10.88 -1.99 -10.40
N LEU A 179 11.41 -0.76 -10.22
CA LEU A 179 10.77 0.44 -10.72
C LEU A 179 10.62 0.39 -12.24
N CYS A 180 9.41 0.23 -12.71
CA CYS A 180 9.07 0.28 -14.13
C CYS A 180 8.53 1.66 -14.53
N VAL A 181 8.41 1.92 -15.82
CA VAL A 181 7.84 3.16 -16.34
C VAL A 181 6.43 3.45 -15.80
N HIS A 182 5.61 2.42 -15.57
CA HIS A 182 4.25 2.56 -15.05
C HIS A 182 4.24 2.95 -13.57
N LYS A 183 5.08 2.30 -12.74
CA LYS A 183 5.24 2.70 -11.33
C LYS A 183 5.78 4.13 -11.22
N ALA A 184 6.74 4.51 -12.07
CA ALA A 184 7.26 5.88 -12.11
C ALA A 184 6.18 6.89 -12.55
N ALA A 185 5.34 6.54 -13.52
CA ALA A 185 4.20 7.37 -13.93
C ALA A 185 3.17 7.53 -12.79
N ALA A 186 2.82 6.44 -12.11
CA ALA A 186 1.89 6.48 -10.99
C ALA A 186 2.41 7.36 -9.83
N LEU A 187 3.68 7.21 -9.46
CA LEU A 187 4.33 8.05 -8.44
C LEU A 187 4.31 9.53 -8.83
N LEU A 188 4.63 9.83 -10.07
CA LEU A 188 4.61 11.22 -10.57
C LEU A 188 3.19 11.79 -10.56
N TRP A 189 2.18 11.02 -10.96
CA TRP A 189 0.78 11.46 -10.91
C TRP A 189 0.30 11.77 -9.50
N CYS A 190 0.61 10.94 -8.52
CA CYS A 190 0.27 11.20 -7.12
C CYS A 190 0.92 12.50 -6.60
N LYS A 191 2.17 12.77 -6.99
CA LYS A 191 2.83 14.04 -6.65
C LYS A 191 2.14 15.25 -7.29
N LEU A 192 1.84 15.16 -8.58
CA LEU A 192 1.23 16.25 -9.34
C LEU A 192 -0.19 16.57 -8.87
N GLU A 193 -0.98 15.54 -8.52
CA GLU A 193 -2.33 15.71 -7.98
C GLU A 193 -2.31 16.43 -6.62
N LYS A 194 -1.37 16.02 -5.73
CA LYS A 194 -1.20 16.68 -4.44
C LYS A 194 -0.83 18.17 -4.58
N GLU A 195 0.01 18.50 -5.56
CA GLU A 195 0.35 19.90 -5.84
C GLU A 195 -0.85 20.70 -6.36
N MET A 196 -1.69 20.08 -7.21
CA MET A 196 -2.90 20.72 -7.76
C MET A 196 -3.93 20.97 -6.65
N SER A 197 -4.22 19.98 -5.80
CA SER A 197 -5.14 20.14 -4.68
C SER A 197 -4.70 21.23 -3.71
N ARG A 198 -3.40 21.34 -3.45
CA ARG A 198 -2.85 22.38 -2.59
C ARG A 198 -2.95 23.78 -3.22
N ALA A 199 -2.82 23.89 -4.54
CA ALA A 199 -2.98 25.17 -5.24
C ALA A 199 -4.43 25.65 -5.19
N GLU A 200 -5.41 24.73 -5.36
CA GLU A 200 -6.84 25.04 -5.27
C GLU A 200 -7.26 25.49 -3.86
N GLU A 201 -6.70 24.89 -2.81
CA GLU A 201 -6.94 25.29 -1.42
C GLU A 201 -6.45 26.73 -1.15
N LEU A 202 -5.28 27.10 -1.68
CA LEU A 202 -4.71 28.46 -1.51
C LEU A 202 -5.50 29.53 -2.29
N GLU A 203 -6.08 29.20 -3.45
CA GLU A 203 -6.91 30.12 -4.22
C GLU A 203 -8.32 30.29 -3.59
N GLY A 204 -8.84 29.26 -2.89
CA GLY A 204 -10.12 29.29 -2.20
C GLY A 204 -10.13 30.18 -0.94
N GLU A 205 -9.00 30.34 -0.26
CA GLU A 205 -8.88 31.19 0.93
C GLU A 205 -8.70 32.69 0.63
N GLY A 206 -8.41 33.06 -0.62
CA GLY A 206 -8.20 34.46 -1.02
C GLY A 206 -9.47 35.26 -1.35
N GLY A 207 -10.65 34.70 -1.20
CA GLY A 207 -11.93 35.24 -1.70
C GLY A 207 -12.88 35.89 -0.69
N LEU A 208 -12.42 36.39 0.48
CA LEU A 208 -13.28 37.14 1.41
C LEU A 208 -12.55 38.37 1.94
N GLY A 209 -12.68 39.48 1.23
CA GLY A 209 -12.18 40.77 1.72
C GLY A 209 -12.49 41.95 0.82
N GLU A 210 -13.75 42.27 0.59
CA GLU A 210 -14.16 43.65 0.28
C GLU A 210 -14.98 44.22 1.42
N PRO A 211 -14.52 45.28 2.08
CA PRO A 211 -15.39 46.11 2.89
C PRO A 211 -15.96 47.25 2.01
N SER A 212 -17.24 47.40 2.08
CA SER A 212 -17.98 48.62 1.64
C SER A 212 -17.65 49.79 2.52
#